data_497e1ea30d10aeb4b4446fabbe68136f
#
_entry.id   497e1ea30d10aeb4b4446fabbe68136f
#
_cell.length_a   1.000
_cell.length_b   1.000
_cell.length_c   1.000
_cell.angle_alpha   90.00
_cell.angle_beta   90.00
_cell.angle_gamma   90.00
#
_symmetry.space_group_name_H-M   'P 1'
#
loop_
_entity.id
_entity.type
_entity.pdbx_description
1 polymer ?
#
loop_
_entity_poly.entity_id
_entity_poly.type
_entity_poly.pdbx_seq_one_letter_code
_entity_poly.pdbx_strand_id
1 'polypeptide(L)'
;GRLGMKVDTKGDFTMTGNYEIRRGEYTFTFQNIINKRFQIQPNSRITWTGDPYGALLDVTAAYRQYTSLSPLLPASSTSADQSRRYPVDLVIKLNGDLGSPAISYDLDVKEYPASSDFRQAVTAFKSRIQSNDQELTRQVSSVLIFNQLLPEGTNLFDQNQVNSGVA
;
A
#
# COMPACT_ATOMS: atom_id res chain seq x y z
N GLY A 1 23.07 10.28 0.31
CA GLY A 1 22.79 11.14 -0.83
C GLY A 1 23.69 12.35 -0.87
N ARG A 2 23.92 12.88 -2.05
CA ARG A 2 24.73 14.09 -2.26
C ARG A 2 23.84 15.09 -3.00
N LEU A 3 23.62 16.28 -2.40
CA LEU A 3 22.84 17.36 -2.99
C LEU A 3 23.78 18.55 -3.24
N GLY A 4 23.74 19.10 -4.45
CA GLY A 4 24.35 20.35 -4.82
C GLY A 4 23.28 21.43 -4.94
N MET A 5 23.53 22.58 -4.35
CA MET A 5 22.68 23.77 -4.46
C MET A 5 23.50 24.92 -5.00
N LYS A 6 22.98 25.64 -5.96
CA LYS A 6 23.66 26.78 -6.57
C LYS A 6 22.65 27.92 -6.78
N VAL A 7 23.06 29.12 -6.40
CA VAL A 7 22.35 30.36 -6.69
C VAL A 7 23.23 31.16 -7.63
N ASP A 8 22.70 31.61 -8.75
CA ASP A 8 23.42 32.45 -9.69
C ASP A 8 23.30 33.95 -9.32
N THR A 9 24.01 34.80 -10.04
CA THR A 9 24.00 36.25 -9.80
C THR A 9 22.69 36.94 -10.14
N LYS A 10 21.77 36.24 -10.82
CA LYS A 10 20.42 36.72 -11.15
C LYS A 10 19.38 36.25 -10.11
N GLY A 11 19.80 35.43 -9.14
CA GLY A 11 18.93 34.88 -8.11
C GLY A 11 18.27 33.54 -8.48
N ASP A 12 18.63 32.96 -9.63
CA ASP A 12 18.11 31.66 -10.01
C ASP A 12 18.73 30.57 -9.12
N PHE A 13 17.85 29.75 -8.52
CA PHE A 13 18.22 28.65 -7.63
C PHE A 13 18.12 27.32 -8.37
N THR A 14 19.21 26.55 -8.33
CA THR A 14 19.24 25.20 -8.91
C THR A 14 19.64 24.17 -7.89
N MET A 15 19.00 23.00 -7.99
CA MET A 15 19.32 21.80 -7.20
C MET A 15 19.74 20.66 -8.12
N THR A 16 20.79 19.96 -7.73
CA THR A 16 21.25 18.76 -8.44
C THR A 16 21.67 17.69 -7.46
N GLY A 17 21.40 16.44 -7.80
CA GLY A 17 21.85 15.30 -7.00
C GLY A 17 20.72 14.41 -6.52
N ASN A 18 21.08 13.48 -5.65
CA ASN A 18 20.20 12.46 -5.12
C ASN A 18 20.08 12.56 -3.61
N TYR A 19 18.86 12.50 -3.12
CA TYR A 19 18.54 12.33 -1.71
C TYR A 19 17.96 10.93 -1.50
N GLU A 20 18.69 10.09 -0.79
CA GLU A 20 18.26 8.75 -0.42
C GLU A 20 17.59 8.80 0.95
N ILE A 21 16.36 8.33 1.03
CA ILE A 21 15.58 8.28 2.26
C ILE A 21 15.86 6.95 2.94
N ARG A 22 16.56 6.98 4.07
CA ARG A 22 16.86 5.78 4.86
C ARG A 22 15.73 5.40 5.82
N ARG A 23 15.08 6.41 6.36
CA ARG A 23 13.91 6.28 7.25
C ARG A 23 13.01 7.49 7.08
N GLY A 24 11.73 7.29 7.19
CA GLY A 24 10.74 8.36 7.17
C GLY A 24 9.34 7.80 7.38
N GLU A 25 8.47 8.67 7.78
CA GLU A 25 7.05 8.37 7.90
C GLU A 25 6.27 9.35 7.01
N TYR A 26 5.25 8.83 6.36
CA TYR A 26 4.28 9.62 5.64
C TYR A 26 2.90 9.38 6.26
N THR A 27 2.25 10.44 6.73
CA THR A 27 0.88 10.32 7.22
C THR A 27 -0.08 10.55 6.07
N PHE A 28 -0.73 9.48 5.64
CA PHE A 28 -1.81 9.54 4.68
C PHE A 28 -3.10 9.95 5.40
N THR A 29 -3.69 11.06 4.97
CA THR A 29 -4.97 11.56 5.49
C THR A 29 -5.98 11.61 4.36
N PHE A 30 -7.15 11.00 4.56
CA PHE A 30 -8.25 11.07 3.62
C PHE A 30 -9.51 11.57 4.33
N GLN A 31 -10.06 12.69 3.85
CA GLN A 31 -11.27 13.36 4.38
C GLN A 31 -11.31 13.56 5.90
N ASN A 32 -10.15 13.72 6.54
CA ASN A 32 -9.99 13.82 8.00
C ASN A 32 -10.51 12.61 8.82
N ILE A 33 -10.92 11.54 8.13
CA ILE A 33 -11.47 10.32 8.76
C ILE A 33 -10.39 9.24 8.87
N ILE A 34 -9.53 9.14 7.84
CA ILE A 34 -8.48 8.13 7.78
C ILE A 34 -7.14 8.80 7.99
N ASN A 35 -6.43 8.38 9.03
CA ASN A 35 -5.05 8.77 9.31
C ASN A 35 -4.21 7.51 9.41
N LYS A 36 -3.43 7.21 8.39
CA LYS A 36 -2.56 6.03 8.35
C LYS A 36 -1.09 6.45 8.20
N ARG A 37 -0.23 5.89 9.04
CA ARG A 37 1.20 6.14 8.99
C ARG A 37 1.88 5.11 8.11
N PHE A 38 2.40 5.57 6.99
CA PHE A 38 3.21 4.77 6.09
C PHE A 38 4.68 4.91 6.44
N GLN A 39 5.39 3.81 6.55
CA GLN A 39 6.84 3.78 6.72
C GLN A 39 7.50 3.82 5.36
N ILE A 40 8.32 4.84 5.11
CA ILE A 40 9.10 4.93 3.87
C ILE A 40 10.13 3.81 3.88
N GLN A 41 10.17 3.04 2.80
CA GLN A 41 11.04 1.90 2.67
C GLN A 41 12.46 2.33 2.27
N PRO A 42 13.50 1.57 2.66
CA PRO A 42 14.87 1.79 2.20
C PRO A 42 14.96 1.81 0.67
N ASN A 43 15.97 2.50 0.15
CA ASN A 43 16.23 2.75 -1.27
C ASN A 43 15.25 3.74 -1.93
N SER A 44 14.32 4.32 -1.18
CA SER A 44 13.52 5.46 -1.65
C SER A 44 14.41 6.65 -1.95
N ARG A 45 14.17 7.32 -3.08
CA ARG A 45 15.06 8.36 -3.60
C ARG A 45 14.28 9.52 -4.20
N ILE A 46 14.86 10.72 -4.03
CA ILE A 46 14.44 11.93 -4.73
C ILE A 46 15.65 12.45 -5.50
N THR A 47 15.48 12.75 -6.78
CA THR A 47 16.56 13.19 -7.68
C THR A 47 16.22 14.55 -8.26
N TRP A 48 17.16 15.49 -8.17
CA TRP A 48 17.09 16.81 -8.79
C TRP A 48 18.09 16.92 -9.93
N THR A 49 17.65 17.50 -11.03
CA THR A 49 18.46 17.71 -12.26
C THR A 49 18.59 19.17 -12.65
N GLY A 50 18.24 20.10 -11.78
CA GLY A 50 18.34 21.55 -12.00
C GLY A 50 17.22 22.32 -11.33
N ASP A 51 15.98 22.14 -11.79
CA ASP A 51 14.82 22.80 -11.20
C ASP A 51 14.53 22.24 -9.80
N PRO A 52 14.48 23.08 -8.73
CA PRO A 52 14.16 22.66 -7.39
C PRO A 52 12.77 22.02 -7.25
N TYR A 53 11.84 22.45 -8.10
CA TYR A 53 10.45 21.95 -8.14
C TYR A 53 10.26 20.76 -9.09
N GLY A 54 11.21 20.52 -9.99
CA GLY A 54 11.23 19.43 -10.97
C GLY A 54 11.98 18.17 -10.47
N ALA A 55 11.80 17.80 -9.21
CA ALA A 55 12.39 16.58 -8.68
C ALA A 55 11.70 15.32 -9.23
N LEU A 56 12.49 14.27 -9.39
CA LEU A 56 11.99 12.94 -9.72
C LEU A 56 11.90 12.09 -8.46
N LEU A 57 10.75 11.47 -8.25
CA LEU A 57 10.49 10.56 -7.15
C LEU A 57 10.70 9.11 -7.57
N ASP A 58 11.28 8.34 -6.69
CA ASP A 58 11.29 6.88 -6.65
C ASP A 58 11.14 6.48 -5.18
N VAL A 59 9.91 6.55 -4.68
CA VAL A 59 9.60 6.39 -3.25
C VAL A 59 8.63 5.25 -3.06
N THR A 60 9.00 4.34 -2.17
CA THR A 60 8.12 3.26 -1.72
C THR A 60 7.81 3.44 -0.24
N ALA A 61 6.55 3.35 0.12
CA ALA A 61 6.11 3.39 1.51
C ALA A 61 5.14 2.23 1.80
N ALA A 62 5.15 1.72 3.02
CA ALA A 62 4.29 0.61 3.42
C ALA A 62 3.57 0.91 4.73
N TYR A 63 2.30 0.51 4.79
CA TYR A 63 1.47 0.50 5.99
C TYR A 63 1.13 -0.94 6.35
N ARG A 64 1.51 -1.38 7.55
CA ARG A 64 1.25 -2.74 8.01
C ARG A 64 -0.04 -2.80 8.83
N GLN A 65 -0.92 -3.68 8.42
CA GLN A 65 -2.15 -4.01 9.13
C GLN A 65 -2.20 -5.50 9.46
N TYR A 66 -2.58 -5.82 10.69
CA TYR A 66 -2.87 -7.20 11.08
C TYR A 66 -4.34 -7.51 10.83
N THR A 67 -4.61 -8.45 9.94
CA THR A 67 -5.98 -8.84 9.56
C THR A 67 -6.11 -10.35 9.41
N SER A 68 -7.35 -10.85 9.45
CA SER A 68 -7.63 -12.26 9.17
C SER A 68 -7.44 -12.55 7.67
N LEU A 69 -6.86 -13.69 7.35
CA LEU A 69 -6.80 -14.23 5.99
C LEU A 69 -7.99 -15.14 5.67
N SER A 70 -8.92 -15.35 6.60
CA SER A 70 -10.09 -16.22 6.38
C SER A 70 -10.93 -15.84 5.16
N PRO A 71 -11.08 -14.56 4.77
CA PRO A 71 -11.80 -14.20 3.54
C PRO A 71 -11.16 -14.72 2.25
N LEU A 72 -9.89 -15.12 2.31
CA LEU A 72 -9.17 -15.67 1.16
C LEU A 72 -9.25 -17.20 1.10
N LEU A 73 -9.57 -17.84 2.22
CA LEU A 73 -9.59 -19.29 2.34
C LEU A 73 -10.90 -19.91 1.83
N PRO A 74 -10.87 -21.17 1.34
CA PRO A 74 -12.09 -21.90 1.05
C PRO A 74 -12.98 -22.05 2.30
N ALA A 75 -14.29 -22.01 2.10
CA ALA A 75 -15.26 -22.17 3.20
C ALA A 75 -15.15 -23.53 3.92
N SER A 76 -14.56 -24.53 3.28
CA SER A 76 -14.29 -25.86 3.83
C SER A 76 -13.08 -25.95 4.74
N SER A 77 -12.25 -24.92 4.80
CA SER A 77 -11.09 -24.90 5.68
C SER A 77 -11.53 -24.82 7.13
N THR A 78 -10.99 -25.65 8.01
CA THR A 78 -11.34 -25.73 9.43
C THR A 78 -10.16 -25.52 10.38
N SER A 79 -9.09 -24.90 9.88
CA SER A 79 -7.87 -24.68 10.67
C SER A 79 -8.09 -23.64 11.79
N ALA A 80 -7.58 -23.94 12.98
CA ALA A 80 -7.55 -22.97 14.10
C ALA A 80 -6.79 -21.67 13.75
N ASP A 81 -5.94 -21.70 12.73
CA ASP A 81 -5.18 -20.56 12.24
C ASP A 81 -6.05 -19.52 11.48
N GLN A 82 -7.29 -19.88 11.11
CA GLN A 82 -8.21 -18.94 10.43
C GLN A 82 -8.61 -17.76 11.31
N SER A 83 -8.71 -17.97 12.62
CA SER A 83 -9.08 -16.92 13.58
C SER A 83 -7.91 -15.98 13.91
N ARG A 84 -6.70 -16.32 13.50
CA ARG A 84 -5.51 -15.50 13.72
C ARG A 84 -5.44 -14.35 12.75
N ARG A 85 -4.74 -13.29 13.17
CA ARG A 85 -4.43 -12.14 12.33
C ARG A 85 -2.98 -12.21 11.86
N TYR A 86 -2.79 -11.93 10.58
CA TYR A 86 -1.51 -11.97 9.90
C TYR A 86 -1.14 -10.60 9.36
N PRO A 87 0.15 -10.25 9.25
CA PRO A 87 0.56 -8.98 8.71
C PRO A 87 0.30 -8.90 7.21
N VAL A 88 -0.44 -7.89 6.82
CA VAL A 88 -0.67 -7.49 5.43
C VAL A 88 -0.10 -6.11 5.25
N ASP A 89 0.85 -5.96 4.34
CA ASP A 89 1.47 -4.69 4.00
C ASP A 89 0.76 -4.07 2.81
N LEU A 90 0.15 -2.91 3.02
CA LEU A 90 -0.28 -2.05 1.93
C LEU A 90 0.91 -1.20 1.49
N VAL A 91 1.34 -1.37 0.26
CA VAL A 91 2.48 -0.70 -0.35
C VAL A 91 2.00 0.38 -1.30
N ILE A 92 2.56 1.57 -1.18
CA ILE A 92 2.38 2.69 -2.11
C ILE A 92 3.71 2.97 -2.77
N LYS A 93 3.72 3.10 -4.10
CA LYS A 93 4.88 3.52 -4.88
C LYS A 93 4.57 4.84 -5.58
N LEU A 94 5.45 5.80 -5.40
CA LEU A 94 5.39 7.13 -6.02
C LEU A 94 6.57 7.23 -6.98
N ASN A 95 6.29 7.34 -8.28
CA ASN A 95 7.31 7.42 -9.31
C ASN A 95 7.08 8.60 -10.24
N GLY A 96 8.17 9.18 -10.74
CA GLY A 96 8.14 10.27 -11.71
C GLY A 96 8.17 11.64 -11.07
N ASP A 97 7.59 12.62 -11.72
CA ASP A 97 7.68 14.03 -11.35
C ASP A 97 7.05 14.34 -9.99
N LEU A 98 7.73 15.12 -9.16
CA LEU A 98 7.26 15.53 -7.83
C LEU A 98 5.91 16.25 -7.88
N GLY A 99 5.69 17.06 -8.93
CA GLY A 99 4.45 17.81 -9.10
C GLY A 99 3.25 16.97 -9.56
N SER A 100 3.52 15.80 -10.16
CA SER A 100 2.50 14.89 -10.68
C SER A 100 2.99 13.43 -10.70
N PRO A 101 3.24 12.83 -9.53
CA PRO A 101 3.77 11.49 -9.47
C PRO A 101 2.74 10.44 -9.92
N ALA A 102 3.22 9.42 -10.61
CA ALA A 102 2.46 8.20 -10.81
C ALA A 102 2.37 7.44 -9.49
N ILE A 103 1.15 7.14 -9.06
CA ILE A 103 0.88 6.42 -7.81
C ILE A 103 0.41 5.02 -8.17
N SER A 104 1.08 4.00 -7.61
CA SER A 104 0.63 2.62 -7.69
C SER A 104 0.54 1.99 -6.31
N TYR A 105 -0.32 0.98 -6.19
CA TYR A 105 -0.58 0.27 -4.95
C TYR A 105 -0.27 -1.21 -5.11
N ASP A 106 0.03 -1.86 -3.99
CA ASP A 106 0.16 -3.31 -3.90
C ASP A 106 -0.25 -3.77 -2.50
N LEU A 107 -0.66 -5.04 -2.37
CA LEU A 107 -0.91 -5.70 -1.10
C LEU A 107 0.00 -6.93 -0.99
N ASP A 108 0.79 -6.97 0.07
CA ASP A 108 1.71 -8.07 0.29
C ASP A 108 1.41 -8.81 1.60
N VAL A 109 1.19 -10.12 1.49
CA VAL A 109 1.00 -11.04 2.61
C VAL A 109 2.27 -11.86 2.74
N LYS A 110 3.13 -11.52 3.69
CA LYS A 110 4.47 -12.13 3.84
C LYS A 110 4.51 -13.29 4.81
N GLU A 111 3.76 -13.18 5.89
CA GLU A 111 3.81 -14.12 7.01
C GLU A 111 2.45 -14.79 7.15
N TYR A 112 2.40 -16.09 6.92
CA TYR A 112 1.19 -16.91 7.05
C TYR A 112 1.59 -18.39 7.28
N PRO A 113 0.67 -19.25 7.75
CA PRO A 113 0.96 -20.67 7.96
C PRO A 113 1.44 -21.38 6.70
N ALA A 114 2.40 -22.28 6.86
CA ALA A 114 2.97 -23.03 5.74
C ALA A 114 2.04 -24.13 5.17
N SER A 115 0.79 -24.22 5.62
CA SER A 115 -0.19 -25.18 5.09
C SER A 115 -0.51 -24.92 3.62
N SER A 116 -0.95 -25.97 2.92
CA SER A 116 -1.30 -25.88 1.50
C SER A 116 -2.40 -24.86 1.23
N ASP A 117 -3.43 -24.82 2.10
CA ASP A 117 -4.60 -23.96 1.95
C ASP A 117 -4.23 -22.48 1.98
N PHE A 118 -3.40 -22.09 2.97
CA PHE A 118 -2.94 -20.70 3.05
C PHE A 118 -2.05 -20.32 1.88
N ARG A 119 -1.12 -21.20 1.47
CA ARG A 119 -0.24 -20.93 0.32
C ARG A 119 -1.04 -20.76 -0.98
N GLN A 120 -1.99 -21.65 -1.24
CA GLN A 120 -2.84 -21.57 -2.42
C GLN A 120 -3.71 -20.31 -2.41
N ALA A 121 -4.34 -20.01 -1.28
CA ALA A 121 -5.18 -18.83 -1.12
C ALA A 121 -4.40 -17.52 -1.31
N VAL A 122 -3.22 -17.39 -0.69
CA VAL A 122 -2.37 -16.19 -0.84
C VAL A 122 -1.82 -16.07 -2.27
N THR A 123 -1.43 -17.18 -2.90
CA THR A 123 -0.97 -17.18 -4.29
C THR A 123 -2.10 -16.76 -5.25
N ALA A 124 -3.29 -17.32 -5.09
CA ALA A 124 -4.47 -16.97 -5.88
C ALA A 124 -4.85 -15.49 -5.69
N PHE A 125 -4.84 -15.02 -4.44
CA PHE A 125 -5.09 -13.62 -4.11
C PHE A 125 -4.10 -12.69 -4.80
N LYS A 126 -2.79 -12.97 -4.71
CA LYS A 126 -1.75 -12.16 -5.37
C LYS A 126 -1.93 -12.13 -6.88
N SER A 127 -2.17 -13.26 -7.50
CA SER A 127 -2.43 -13.32 -8.95
C SER A 127 -3.65 -12.50 -9.36
N ARG A 128 -4.72 -12.56 -8.56
CA ARG A 128 -5.97 -11.83 -8.81
C ARG A 128 -5.79 -10.32 -8.74
N ILE A 129 -5.14 -9.80 -7.68
CA ILE A 129 -4.91 -8.36 -7.55
C ILE A 129 -3.89 -7.82 -8.56
N GLN A 130 -2.96 -8.64 -9.03
CA GLN A 130 -1.99 -8.26 -10.07
C GLN A 130 -2.60 -8.22 -11.48
N SER A 131 -3.65 -8.99 -11.72
CA SER A 131 -4.32 -9.06 -13.02
C SER A 131 -5.58 -8.20 -13.12
N ASN A 132 -6.04 -7.62 -12.01
CA ASN A 132 -7.30 -6.86 -11.95
C ASN A 132 -7.17 -5.63 -11.04
N ASP A 133 -7.02 -4.45 -11.66
CA ASP A 133 -6.87 -3.17 -10.96
C ASP A 133 -8.11 -2.80 -10.12
N GLN A 134 -9.30 -3.21 -10.53
CA GLN A 134 -10.52 -2.98 -9.75
C GLN A 134 -10.50 -3.80 -8.46
N GLU A 135 -10.08 -5.05 -8.54
CA GLU A 135 -9.93 -5.91 -7.38
C GLU A 135 -8.85 -5.37 -6.42
N LEU A 136 -7.71 -4.96 -6.96
CA LEU A 136 -6.65 -4.32 -6.17
C LEU A 136 -7.18 -3.08 -5.45
N THR A 137 -7.85 -2.16 -6.16
CA THR A 137 -8.43 -0.94 -5.59
C THR A 137 -9.44 -1.25 -4.50
N ARG A 138 -10.30 -2.25 -4.70
CA ARG A 138 -11.29 -2.72 -3.74
C ARG A 138 -10.64 -3.23 -2.45
N GLN A 139 -9.64 -4.08 -2.57
CA GLN A 139 -8.90 -4.65 -1.44
C GLN A 139 -8.10 -3.58 -0.69
N VAL A 140 -7.42 -2.68 -1.40
CA VAL A 140 -6.68 -1.54 -0.82
C VAL A 140 -7.62 -0.65 -0.02
N SER A 141 -8.77 -0.30 -0.58
CA SER A 141 -9.78 0.52 0.11
C SER A 141 -10.31 -0.17 1.37
N SER A 142 -10.57 -1.48 1.30
CA SER A 142 -11.01 -2.25 2.46
C SER A 142 -9.97 -2.30 3.57
N VAL A 143 -8.71 -2.50 3.24
CA VAL A 143 -7.62 -2.51 4.22
C VAL A 143 -7.44 -1.13 4.85
N LEU A 144 -7.54 -0.05 4.06
CA LEU A 144 -7.40 1.32 4.57
C LEU A 144 -8.56 1.74 5.49
N ILE A 145 -9.80 1.42 5.11
CA ILE A 145 -11.01 1.91 5.79
C ILE A 145 -11.41 0.95 6.91
N PHE A 146 -11.49 -0.35 6.60
CA PHE A 146 -12.06 -1.35 7.50
C PHE A 146 -11.01 -2.22 8.19
N ASN A 147 -9.72 -2.09 7.83
CA ASN A 147 -8.61 -2.92 8.32
C ASN A 147 -8.83 -4.42 8.07
N GLN A 148 -9.46 -4.78 6.96
CA GLN A 148 -9.78 -6.16 6.62
C GLN A 148 -9.67 -6.44 5.12
N LEU A 149 -9.41 -7.70 4.78
CA LEU A 149 -9.52 -8.21 3.41
C LEU A 149 -10.97 -8.61 3.14
N LEU A 150 -11.34 -8.60 1.86
CA LEU A 150 -12.67 -9.00 1.40
C LEU A 150 -12.64 -10.34 0.67
N PRO A 151 -13.70 -11.15 0.81
CA PRO A 151 -13.89 -12.31 -0.05
C PRO A 151 -13.98 -11.93 -1.53
N GLU A 152 -13.73 -12.88 -2.40
CA GLU A 152 -13.88 -12.69 -3.84
C GLU A 152 -15.33 -12.32 -4.20
N GLY A 153 -15.49 -11.35 -5.12
CA GLY A 153 -16.80 -10.94 -5.62
C GLY A 153 -17.66 -10.10 -4.68
N THR A 154 -17.18 -9.76 -3.48
CA THR A 154 -17.95 -8.94 -2.54
C THR A 154 -17.81 -7.45 -2.87
N ASN A 155 -18.92 -6.70 -2.94
CA ASN A 155 -18.90 -5.25 -3.10
C ASN A 155 -18.79 -4.55 -1.76
N LEU A 156 -17.94 -3.48 -1.67
CA LEU A 156 -17.75 -2.69 -0.45
C LEU A 156 -19.03 -2.01 0.06
N PHE A 157 -20.02 -1.83 -0.81
CA PHE A 157 -21.26 -1.12 -0.55
C PHE A 157 -22.51 -1.99 -0.58
N ASP A 158 -22.38 -3.30 -0.65
CA ASP A 158 -23.51 -4.22 -0.50
C ASP A 158 -23.95 -4.31 0.97
N GLN A 159 -24.65 -3.27 1.42
CA GLN A 159 -25.22 -3.18 2.78
C GLN A 159 -26.36 -4.16 3.02
N ASN A 160 -26.77 -4.98 2.07
CA ASN A 160 -27.90 -5.89 2.22
C ASN A 160 -27.60 -7.18 3.00
N GLN A 161 -26.38 -7.42 3.44
CA GLN A 161 -26.05 -8.63 4.21
C GLN A 161 -25.87 -8.40 5.73
N VAL A 162 -26.00 -7.17 6.23
CA VAL A 162 -25.83 -6.90 7.67
C VAL A 162 -27.12 -7.09 8.48
N ASN A 163 -28.26 -7.28 7.82
CA ASN A 163 -29.57 -7.33 8.50
C ASN A 163 -30.24 -8.72 8.56
N SER A 164 -29.52 -9.81 8.32
CA SER A 164 -30.11 -11.17 8.42
C SER A 164 -29.70 -11.94 9.68
N GLY A 165 -29.27 -11.25 10.73
CA GLY A 165 -28.75 -11.88 11.96
C GLY A 165 -29.40 -11.41 13.25
N VAL A 166 -30.61 -10.85 13.22
CA VAL A 166 -31.39 -10.57 14.45
C VAL A 166 -32.83 -10.99 14.22
N ALA A 167 -33.09 -12.22 14.55
CA ALA A 167 -34.40 -12.72 14.91
C ALA A 167 -34.25 -13.66 16.09
#